data_a23d05b468fb7f0859e29880a04356a6
#
_entry.id   a23d05b468fb7f0859e29880a04356a6
#
_cell.length_a   1.000
_cell.length_b   1.000
_cell.length_c   1.000
_cell.angle_alpha   90.00
_cell.angle_beta   90.00
_cell.angle_gamma   90.00
#
_symmetry.space_group_name_H-M   'P 1'
#
loop_
_entity.id
_entity.type
_entity.pdbx_description
1 polymer ?
#
loop_
_entity_poly.entity_id
_entity_poly.type
_entity_poly.pdbx_seq_one_letter_code
_entity_poly.pdbx_strand_id
1 'polypeptide(L)'
;MKQAILFLLFCGWLGAAEWIEPTMLSSKGYKVPRPDYEPSFPADHGAHREYGLEWWYWIGHLKTESGEKEYGFQSTVFRVAGDPNESNSSQTNAFGNRQLFLAHSALSNLSTGQYIHNERVVREGWQARASTDTLGLQVAGINASMAKNGKSHKLTTRYSNGGILELTLTPTKPLVRFGDRGLSRKGDGASSVSWYWTYTRLEAKGTLTQDGKTEKVEGLVWMDHEISSSQLGKGLVGWDWTCMQLDDGTEVKAYRLRKEDGGSDRWSAVYWIDNKGGVQQVYADQFTWEEEKEWTSPTTGLTYPLYVRVTAQHPQKGMQTYILRPLIDNQEFTGNRADNA
;
A
#
# COMPACT_ATOMS: atom_id res chain seq x y z
N MET A 1 -47.10 -45.22 15.93
CA MET A 1 -46.80 -44.34 14.82
C MET A 1 -45.70 -43.38 15.24
N LYS A 2 -44.46 -43.59 14.78
CA LYS A 2 -43.32 -42.73 15.10
C LYS A 2 -43.15 -41.76 13.94
N GLN A 3 -43.38 -40.47 14.18
CA GLN A 3 -43.07 -39.41 13.24
C GLN A 3 -41.58 -39.13 13.25
N ALA A 4 -40.94 -39.33 12.12
CA ALA A 4 -39.55 -38.89 11.89
C ALA A 4 -39.56 -37.45 11.42
N ILE A 5 -38.98 -36.53 12.19
CA ILE A 5 -38.76 -35.13 11.80
C ILE A 5 -37.48 -35.10 10.99
N LEU A 6 -37.60 -34.80 9.71
CA LEU A 6 -36.49 -34.62 8.78
C LEU A 6 -35.97 -33.19 8.95
N PHE A 7 -34.80 -33.03 9.58
CA PHE A 7 -34.06 -31.75 9.60
C PHE A 7 -33.37 -31.57 8.25
N LEU A 8 -33.91 -30.73 7.40
CA LEU A 8 -33.23 -30.22 6.23
C LEU A 8 -32.16 -29.19 6.69
N LEU A 9 -30.90 -29.60 6.74
CA LEU A 9 -29.76 -28.71 6.85
C LEU A 9 -29.65 -27.92 5.51
N PHE A 10 -30.14 -26.68 5.51
CA PHE A 10 -29.78 -25.70 4.50
C PHE A 10 -28.32 -25.34 4.69
N CYS A 11 -27.39 -26.03 4.03
CA CYS A 11 -26.06 -25.53 3.76
C CYS A 11 -26.22 -24.33 2.81
N GLY A 12 -26.32 -23.13 3.36
CA GLY A 12 -26.17 -21.92 2.57
C GLY A 12 -24.81 -21.97 1.90
N TRP A 13 -24.77 -22.07 0.59
CA TRP A 13 -23.60 -21.78 -0.21
C TRP A 13 -23.28 -20.30 0.01
N LEU A 14 -22.31 -20.01 0.86
CA LEU A 14 -21.61 -18.73 0.88
C LEU A 14 -20.92 -18.64 -0.48
N GLY A 15 -21.48 -17.85 -1.38
CA GLY A 15 -20.96 -17.67 -2.72
C GLY A 15 -19.53 -17.08 -2.66
N ALA A 16 -18.53 -17.94 -2.77
CA ALA A 16 -17.19 -17.47 -3.14
C ALA A 16 -17.35 -16.65 -4.42
N ALA A 17 -16.76 -15.45 -4.43
CA ALA A 17 -16.78 -14.62 -5.62
C ALA A 17 -16.22 -15.45 -6.79
N GLU A 18 -16.99 -15.50 -7.90
CA GLU A 18 -16.61 -16.29 -9.05
C GLU A 18 -15.22 -15.88 -9.55
N TRP A 19 -14.34 -16.87 -9.73
CA TRP A 19 -12.97 -16.64 -10.22
C TRP A 19 -13.01 -16.03 -11.62
N ILE A 20 -12.34 -14.90 -11.82
CA ILE A 20 -12.18 -14.25 -13.12
C ILE A 20 -10.72 -14.47 -13.56
N GLU A 21 -10.52 -15.25 -14.62
CA GLU A 21 -9.18 -15.52 -15.15
C GLU A 21 -8.56 -14.21 -15.71
N PRO A 22 -7.35 -13.81 -15.26
CA PRO A 22 -6.69 -12.64 -15.80
C PRO A 22 -6.32 -12.80 -17.29
N THR A 23 -6.41 -11.71 -18.05
CA THR A 23 -5.89 -11.66 -19.41
C THR A 23 -4.36 -11.75 -19.43
N MET A 24 -3.76 -12.14 -20.55
CA MET A 24 -2.30 -12.17 -20.71
C MET A 24 -1.72 -10.76 -20.75
N LEU A 25 -2.41 -9.87 -21.48
CA LEU A 25 -2.02 -8.48 -21.66
C LEU A 25 -3.17 -7.55 -21.29
N SER A 26 -2.82 -6.39 -20.78
CA SER A 26 -3.75 -5.27 -20.60
C SER A 26 -4.12 -4.65 -21.95
N SER A 27 -5.13 -3.79 -21.98
CA SER A 27 -5.53 -3.05 -23.18
C SER A 27 -4.41 -2.17 -23.77
N LYS A 28 -3.41 -1.84 -22.94
CA LYS A 28 -2.23 -1.07 -23.33
C LYS A 28 -1.04 -1.95 -23.76
N GLY A 29 -1.17 -3.28 -23.74
CA GLY A 29 -0.12 -4.21 -24.16
C GLY A 29 0.89 -4.62 -23.08
N TYR A 30 0.71 -4.23 -21.81
CA TYR A 30 1.54 -4.68 -20.69
C TYR A 30 1.12 -6.07 -20.22
N LYS A 31 2.07 -6.86 -19.70
CA LYS A 31 1.75 -8.10 -19.01
C LYS A 31 0.79 -7.86 -17.85
N VAL A 32 -0.11 -8.80 -17.60
CA VAL A 32 -1.02 -8.80 -16.44
C VAL A 32 -0.52 -9.84 -15.44
N PRO A 33 -0.50 -9.52 -14.11
CA PRO A 33 -0.14 -10.47 -13.08
C PRO A 33 -0.91 -11.78 -13.18
N ARG A 34 -0.20 -12.91 -13.11
CA ARG A 34 -0.77 -14.26 -13.24
C ARG A 34 -0.96 -14.90 -11.87
N PRO A 35 -2.00 -15.75 -11.72
CA PRO A 35 -2.19 -16.50 -10.47
C PRO A 35 -1.03 -17.46 -10.22
N ASP A 36 -0.88 -17.86 -8.96
CA ASP A 36 0.08 -18.88 -8.52
C ASP A 36 1.55 -18.56 -8.86
N TYR A 37 1.86 -17.26 -9.06
CA TYR A 37 3.24 -16.81 -9.22
C TYR A 37 4.00 -16.95 -7.90
N GLU A 38 5.14 -17.60 -7.91
CA GLU A 38 6.04 -17.72 -6.76
C GLU A 38 7.19 -16.72 -6.90
N PRO A 39 7.21 -15.66 -6.06
CA PRO A 39 8.25 -14.64 -6.14
C PRO A 39 9.62 -15.21 -5.73
N SER A 40 10.64 -14.78 -6.46
CA SER A 40 12.05 -15.15 -6.22
C SER A 40 12.81 -13.95 -5.63
N PHE A 41 13.09 -13.98 -4.34
CA PHE A 41 13.84 -12.89 -3.69
C PHE A 41 15.35 -13.16 -3.71
N PRO A 42 16.19 -12.10 -3.86
CA PRO A 42 15.82 -10.67 -3.79
C PRO A 42 15.36 -10.04 -5.11
N ALA A 43 15.31 -10.76 -6.23
CA ALA A 43 15.00 -10.18 -7.54
C ALA A 43 13.64 -9.48 -7.54
N ASP A 44 12.61 -10.14 -7.07
CA ASP A 44 11.25 -9.60 -7.05
C ASP A 44 10.99 -8.46 -6.03
N HIS A 45 12.03 -8.00 -5.31
CA HIS A 45 11.98 -6.70 -4.66
C HIS A 45 12.29 -5.54 -5.62
N GLY A 46 12.84 -5.84 -6.79
CA GLY A 46 13.16 -4.89 -7.86
C GLY A 46 11.96 -4.51 -8.70
N ALA A 47 12.21 -3.75 -9.76
CA ALA A 47 11.19 -3.24 -10.67
C ALA A 47 10.85 -4.26 -11.77
N HIS A 48 9.56 -4.42 -12.03
CA HIS A 48 8.98 -5.31 -13.05
C HIS A 48 8.57 -4.50 -14.28
N ARG A 49 9.54 -4.21 -15.14
CA ARG A 49 9.37 -3.24 -16.25
C ARG A 49 8.33 -3.63 -17.29
N GLU A 50 8.01 -4.90 -17.41
CA GLU A 50 6.99 -5.43 -18.33
C GLU A 50 5.54 -5.19 -17.87
N TYR A 51 5.35 -4.70 -16.62
CA TYR A 51 4.06 -4.32 -16.07
C TYR A 51 3.90 -2.80 -16.12
N GLY A 52 2.65 -2.34 -16.31
CA GLY A 52 2.33 -0.93 -16.55
C GLY A 52 2.46 -0.03 -15.34
N LEU A 53 2.27 -0.59 -14.15
CA LEU A 53 2.25 0.18 -12.90
C LEU A 53 2.78 -0.66 -11.74
N GLU A 54 3.55 -0.01 -10.88
CA GLU A 54 4.15 -0.66 -9.72
C GLU A 54 4.40 0.37 -8.64
N TRP A 55 4.31 -0.03 -7.34
CA TRP A 55 4.71 0.88 -6.27
C TRP A 55 5.30 0.16 -5.08
N TRP A 56 6.17 0.86 -4.40
CA TRP A 56 6.74 0.53 -3.09
C TRP A 56 6.25 1.59 -2.11
N TYR A 57 5.63 1.16 -1.03
CA TYR A 57 5.00 2.01 -0.04
C TYR A 57 5.48 1.63 1.35
N TRP A 58 6.03 2.57 2.07
CA TRP A 58 6.41 2.41 3.48
C TRP A 58 5.61 3.41 4.31
N ILE A 59 5.00 2.93 5.38
CA ILE A 59 4.31 3.74 6.37
C ILE A 59 4.62 3.20 7.76
N GLY A 60 4.82 4.08 8.75
CA GLY A 60 5.13 3.64 10.08
C GLY A 60 5.05 4.71 11.15
N HIS A 61 5.09 4.23 12.36
CA HIS A 61 5.18 5.03 13.57
C HIS A 61 6.58 4.89 14.16
N LEU A 62 7.16 6.01 14.52
CA LEU A 62 8.50 6.11 15.10
C LEU A 62 8.44 6.90 16.41
N LYS A 63 9.30 6.55 17.34
CA LYS A 63 9.56 7.34 18.56
C LYS A 63 11.05 7.61 18.68
N THR A 64 11.40 8.70 19.32
CA THR A 64 12.80 8.94 19.70
C THR A 64 13.26 7.93 20.76
N GLU A 65 14.57 7.69 20.85
CA GLU A 65 15.15 6.79 21.86
C GLU A 65 14.80 7.22 23.28
N SER A 66 14.62 8.54 23.53
CA SER A 66 14.11 9.07 24.81
C SER A 66 12.62 8.79 25.05
N GLY A 67 11.86 8.45 24.01
CA GLY A 67 10.39 8.30 24.07
C GLY A 67 9.60 9.62 24.14
N GLU A 68 10.29 10.78 24.08
CA GLU A 68 9.64 12.09 24.26
C GLU A 68 8.89 12.58 23.02
N LYS A 69 9.29 12.10 21.82
CA LYS A 69 8.68 12.50 20.56
C LYS A 69 8.24 11.29 19.76
N GLU A 70 7.09 11.44 19.14
CA GLU A 70 6.51 10.45 18.25
C GLU A 70 6.25 11.05 16.87
N TYR A 71 6.47 10.22 15.84
CA TYR A 71 6.34 10.61 14.45
C TYR A 71 5.56 9.55 13.67
N GLY A 72 4.73 10.01 12.74
CA GLY A 72 4.23 9.19 11.63
C GLY A 72 5.00 9.53 10.37
N PHE A 73 5.30 8.56 9.53
CA PHE A 73 5.92 8.84 8.23
C PHE A 73 5.31 7.99 7.12
N GLN A 74 5.41 8.51 5.91
CA GLN A 74 5.09 7.82 4.66
C GLN A 74 6.18 8.09 3.64
N SER A 75 6.56 7.04 2.91
CA SER A 75 7.46 7.12 1.75
C SER A 75 6.93 6.21 0.67
N THR A 76 6.59 6.75 -0.50
CA THR A 76 6.02 5.98 -1.61
C THR A 76 6.74 6.31 -2.89
N VAL A 77 7.04 5.29 -3.65
CA VAL A 77 7.55 5.40 -5.02
C VAL A 77 6.60 4.65 -5.93
N PHE A 78 5.97 5.35 -6.85
CA PHE A 78 5.23 4.76 -7.96
C PHE A 78 6.10 4.76 -9.21
N ARG A 79 6.03 3.68 -9.97
CA ARG A 79 6.57 3.55 -11.31
C ARG A 79 5.43 3.38 -12.28
N VAL A 80 5.40 4.21 -13.31
CA VAL A 80 4.48 4.10 -14.44
C VAL A 80 5.29 3.85 -15.68
N ALA A 81 5.03 2.74 -16.36
CA ALA A 81 5.73 2.39 -17.58
C ALA A 81 5.32 3.32 -18.74
N GLY A 82 6.27 3.60 -19.63
CA GLY A 82 6.02 4.27 -20.91
C GLY A 82 5.25 3.36 -21.87
N ASP A 83 5.09 3.77 -23.14
CA ASP A 83 4.42 2.92 -24.14
C ASP A 83 5.25 1.66 -24.42
N PRO A 84 4.68 0.45 -24.25
CA PRO A 84 5.39 -0.80 -24.52
C PRO A 84 5.79 -0.95 -26.00
N ASN A 85 5.13 -0.23 -26.91
CA ASN A 85 5.43 -0.28 -28.34
C ASN A 85 6.58 0.65 -28.76
N GLU A 86 6.88 1.69 -27.96
CA GLU A 86 8.01 2.59 -28.23
C GLU A 86 9.37 1.95 -27.95
N SER A 87 9.45 0.90 -27.16
CA SER A 87 10.70 0.20 -26.84
C SER A 87 11.35 -0.49 -28.05
N ASN A 88 10.58 -0.71 -29.12
CA ASN A 88 11.03 -1.35 -30.36
C ASN A 88 11.42 -0.36 -31.47
N SER A 89 11.24 0.93 -31.28
CA SER A 89 11.71 1.93 -32.23
C SER A 89 13.21 2.15 -32.05
N SER A 90 14.00 1.94 -33.11
CA SER A 90 15.45 2.14 -33.16
C SER A 90 15.90 3.60 -33.00
N GLN A 91 15.00 4.53 -32.76
CA GLN A 91 15.31 5.90 -32.40
C GLN A 91 15.38 6.05 -30.88
N THR A 92 16.60 5.89 -30.36
CA THR A 92 16.95 6.29 -28.99
C THR A 92 16.88 7.82 -28.83
N ASN A 93 15.69 8.37 -28.81
CA ASN A 93 15.53 9.74 -28.37
C ASN A 93 15.91 9.79 -26.91
N ALA A 94 16.95 10.55 -26.56
CA ALA A 94 17.38 10.78 -25.18
C ALA A 94 16.25 11.32 -24.28
N PHE A 95 15.15 11.79 -24.91
CA PHE A 95 13.92 12.28 -24.29
C PHE A 95 12.75 11.26 -24.37
N GLY A 96 12.98 10.06 -24.90
CA GLY A 96 11.97 9.02 -25.00
C GLY A 96 11.40 8.65 -23.62
N ASN A 97 10.08 8.57 -23.55
CA ASN A 97 9.35 8.44 -22.30
C ASN A 97 9.29 6.97 -21.85
N ARG A 98 10.37 6.45 -21.26
CA ARG A 98 10.48 5.03 -20.93
C ARG A 98 9.78 4.68 -19.63
N GLN A 99 9.99 5.49 -18.58
CA GLN A 99 9.42 5.29 -17.26
C GLN A 99 9.20 6.64 -16.58
N LEU A 100 8.06 6.78 -15.90
CA LEU A 100 7.80 7.89 -14.99
C LEU A 100 7.81 7.36 -13.56
N PHE A 101 8.34 8.16 -12.65
CA PHE A 101 8.31 7.89 -11.23
C PHE A 101 7.60 9.03 -10.52
N LEU A 102 6.74 8.66 -9.57
CA LEU A 102 6.09 9.58 -8.67
C LEU A 102 6.56 9.24 -7.26
N ALA A 103 7.13 10.21 -6.56
CA ALA A 103 7.59 10.06 -5.19
C ALA A 103 6.72 10.88 -4.25
N HIS A 104 6.12 10.22 -3.26
CA HIS A 104 5.41 10.86 -2.16
C HIS A 104 6.19 10.66 -0.87
N SER A 105 6.42 11.72 -0.13
CA SER A 105 6.97 11.65 1.23
C SER A 105 6.15 12.51 2.18
N ALA A 106 5.88 11.99 3.38
CA ALA A 106 5.20 12.74 4.43
C ALA A 106 5.82 12.41 5.80
N LEU A 107 5.79 13.38 6.68
CA LEU A 107 6.21 13.27 8.07
C LEU A 107 5.24 14.04 8.97
N SER A 108 4.68 13.35 9.95
CA SER A 108 3.82 13.91 10.99
C SER A 108 4.61 13.96 12.30
N ASN A 109 4.75 15.11 12.89
CA ASN A 109 5.24 15.24 14.26
C ASN A 109 4.04 15.25 15.21
N LEU A 110 3.82 14.16 15.93
CA LEU A 110 2.62 13.99 16.77
C LEU A 110 2.65 14.89 18.01
N SER A 111 3.84 15.31 18.47
CA SER A 111 3.99 16.19 19.62
C SER A 111 3.60 17.64 19.32
N THR A 112 3.78 18.08 18.06
CA THR A 112 3.48 19.46 17.63
C THR A 112 2.25 19.59 16.75
N GLY A 113 1.72 18.46 16.23
CA GLY A 113 0.66 18.45 15.22
C GLY A 113 1.12 18.88 13.82
N GLN A 114 2.42 19.05 13.61
CA GLN A 114 2.94 19.46 12.30
C GLN A 114 2.92 18.30 11.32
N TYR A 115 2.38 18.55 10.14
CA TYR A 115 2.41 17.64 8.98
C TYR A 115 3.14 18.32 7.83
N ILE A 116 4.12 17.64 7.29
CA ILE A 116 4.84 18.06 6.08
C ILE A 116 4.75 16.95 5.03
N HIS A 117 4.56 17.33 3.79
CA HIS A 117 4.53 16.39 2.68
C HIS A 117 5.19 16.96 1.43
N ASN A 118 5.52 16.11 0.49
CA ASN A 118 6.09 16.48 -0.79
C ASN A 118 5.74 15.44 -1.86
N GLU A 119 5.40 15.92 -3.04
CA GLU A 119 5.18 15.12 -4.24
C GLU A 119 6.17 15.54 -5.32
N ARG A 120 6.76 14.59 -6.01
CA ARG A 120 7.64 14.86 -7.15
C ARG A 120 7.40 13.83 -8.25
N VAL A 121 7.14 14.34 -9.47
CA VAL A 121 7.07 13.52 -10.68
C VAL A 121 8.37 13.70 -11.44
N VAL A 122 9.06 12.60 -11.72
CA VAL A 122 10.35 12.60 -12.41
C VAL A 122 10.41 11.51 -13.47
N ARG A 123 11.19 11.74 -14.51
CA ARG A 123 11.49 10.70 -15.51
C ARG A 123 12.67 9.84 -15.06
N GLU A 124 12.69 8.61 -15.56
CA GLU A 124 13.87 7.74 -15.41
C GLU A 124 15.14 8.45 -15.89
N GLY A 125 16.17 8.44 -15.09
CA GLY A 125 17.45 9.12 -15.36
C GLY A 125 18.19 9.50 -14.09
N TRP A 126 18.68 10.73 -14.00
CA TRP A 126 19.52 11.17 -12.88
C TRP A 126 18.77 11.20 -11.55
N GLN A 127 17.50 11.56 -11.57
CA GLN A 127 16.68 11.70 -10.36
C GLN A 127 15.81 10.47 -10.06
N ALA A 128 15.75 9.50 -10.98
CA ALA A 128 14.93 8.31 -10.81
C ALA A 128 15.57 7.08 -11.44
N ARG A 129 15.81 6.06 -10.63
CA ARG A 129 16.27 4.74 -11.04
C ARG A 129 15.63 3.68 -10.16
N ALA A 130 15.30 2.54 -10.77
CA ALA A 130 14.87 1.33 -10.08
C ALA A 130 15.64 0.13 -10.64
N SER A 131 16.28 -0.65 -9.76
CA SER A 131 16.90 -1.92 -10.10
C SER A 131 15.87 -2.97 -10.44
N THR A 132 16.20 -3.90 -11.32
CA THR A 132 15.37 -5.08 -11.65
C THR A 132 15.79 -6.35 -10.90
N ASP A 133 16.93 -6.32 -10.20
CA ASP A 133 17.54 -7.53 -9.65
C ASP A 133 17.42 -7.59 -8.12
N THR A 134 17.01 -6.50 -7.49
CA THR A 134 16.89 -6.38 -6.03
C THR A 134 16.18 -5.08 -5.67
N LEU A 135 15.77 -4.92 -4.41
CA LEU A 135 15.35 -3.61 -3.92
C LEU A 135 16.50 -2.60 -4.13
N GLY A 136 16.29 -1.69 -5.06
CA GLY A 136 17.27 -0.66 -5.40
C GLY A 136 16.56 0.52 -6.05
N LEU A 137 16.08 1.46 -5.24
CA LEU A 137 15.36 2.65 -5.67
C LEU A 137 16.15 3.90 -5.33
N GLN A 138 16.22 4.81 -6.29
CA GLN A 138 16.68 6.18 -6.09
C GLN A 138 15.70 7.08 -6.84
N VAL A 139 14.78 7.71 -6.16
CA VAL A 139 13.70 8.48 -6.79
C VAL A 139 13.43 9.75 -6.00
N ALA A 140 13.83 10.90 -6.56
CA ALA A 140 13.45 12.24 -6.09
C ALA A 140 13.58 12.49 -4.57
N GLY A 141 14.63 11.95 -3.95
CA GLY A 141 14.90 12.10 -2.51
C GLY A 141 14.48 10.88 -1.67
N ILE A 142 13.80 9.90 -2.23
CA ILE A 142 13.57 8.59 -1.62
C ILE A 142 14.61 7.61 -2.17
N ASN A 143 15.36 6.96 -1.26
CA ASN A 143 16.28 5.88 -1.62
C ASN A 143 15.92 4.66 -0.79
N ALA A 144 15.74 3.51 -1.45
CA ALA A 144 15.57 2.24 -0.77
C ALA A 144 16.50 1.20 -1.37
N SER A 145 17.09 0.36 -0.54
CA SER A 145 17.99 -0.70 -0.99
C SER A 145 17.98 -1.90 -0.05
N MET A 146 18.28 -3.06 -0.60
CA MET A 146 18.57 -4.23 0.21
C MET A 146 19.87 -4.01 1.01
N ALA A 147 19.83 -4.31 2.30
CA ALA A 147 21.04 -4.27 3.13
C ALA A 147 21.98 -5.44 2.79
N LYS A 148 23.26 -5.33 3.16
CA LYS A 148 24.27 -6.36 2.88
C LYS A 148 23.95 -7.75 3.45
N ASN A 149 23.11 -7.82 4.48
CA ASN A 149 22.66 -9.09 5.06
C ASN A 149 21.61 -9.82 4.22
N GLY A 150 21.15 -9.23 3.10
CA GLY A 150 20.14 -9.81 2.21
C GLY A 150 18.73 -9.98 2.82
N LYS A 151 18.48 -9.39 3.99
CA LYS A 151 17.22 -9.52 4.73
C LYS A 151 16.59 -8.19 5.10
N SER A 152 17.39 -7.23 5.57
CA SER A 152 16.91 -5.91 5.97
C SER A 152 16.91 -4.94 4.78
N HIS A 153 16.02 -3.95 4.83
CA HIS A 153 16.00 -2.85 3.88
C HIS A 153 16.64 -1.61 4.50
N LYS A 154 17.27 -0.78 3.69
CA LYS A 154 17.64 0.58 4.04
C LYS A 154 16.70 1.53 3.34
N LEU A 155 16.13 2.47 4.07
CA LEU A 155 15.27 3.52 3.56
C LEU A 155 15.83 4.88 3.97
N THR A 156 15.99 5.78 3.00
CA THR A 156 16.29 7.19 3.24
C THR A 156 15.22 8.02 2.59
N THR A 157 14.65 8.97 3.32
CA THR A 157 13.65 9.92 2.81
C THR A 157 14.07 11.33 3.14
N ARG A 158 14.08 12.20 2.12
CA ARG A 158 14.36 13.64 2.26
C ARG A 158 13.04 14.40 2.12
N TYR A 159 12.76 15.23 3.11
CA TYR A 159 11.55 16.05 3.15
C TYR A 159 11.76 17.45 2.60
N SER A 160 10.68 18.13 2.25
CA SER A 160 10.72 19.47 1.64
C SER A 160 11.31 20.55 2.55
N ASN A 161 11.21 20.39 3.87
CA ASN A 161 11.81 21.27 4.87
C ASN A 161 13.30 21.02 5.13
N GLY A 162 13.95 20.16 4.36
CA GLY A 162 15.36 19.77 4.57
C GLY A 162 15.55 18.62 5.56
N GLY A 163 14.49 18.11 6.17
CA GLY A 163 14.54 16.95 7.06
C GLY A 163 15.00 15.68 6.34
N ILE A 164 15.68 14.78 7.06
CA ILE A 164 16.17 13.51 6.52
C ILE A 164 15.84 12.40 7.52
N LEU A 165 15.11 11.39 7.04
CA LEU A 165 14.86 10.13 7.74
C LEU A 165 15.74 9.03 7.14
N GLU A 166 16.51 8.33 7.97
CA GLU A 166 17.35 7.20 7.58
C GLU A 166 17.02 6.00 8.46
N LEU A 167 16.53 4.92 7.87
CA LEU A 167 16.09 3.73 8.58
C LEU A 167 16.76 2.47 8.06
N THR A 168 17.03 1.56 8.97
CA THR A 168 17.20 0.12 8.69
C THR A 168 15.92 -0.57 9.12
N LEU A 169 15.28 -1.27 8.19
CA LEU A 169 14.00 -1.96 8.35
C LEU A 169 14.24 -3.45 8.32
N THR A 170 13.92 -4.15 9.41
CA THR A 170 14.16 -5.58 9.54
C THR A 170 12.84 -6.33 9.64
N PRO A 171 12.51 -7.23 8.69
CA PRO A 171 11.32 -8.05 8.77
C PRO A 171 11.32 -8.94 10.02
N THR A 172 10.23 -8.91 10.77
CA THR A 172 10.01 -9.80 11.94
C THR A 172 9.12 -10.99 11.60
N LYS A 173 8.50 -10.96 10.42
CA LYS A 173 7.63 -12.00 9.89
C LYS A 173 7.96 -12.28 8.42
N PRO A 174 7.54 -13.44 7.88
CA PRO A 174 7.61 -13.69 6.45
C PRO A 174 6.82 -12.66 5.64
N LEU A 175 7.19 -12.47 4.38
CA LEU A 175 6.43 -11.69 3.43
C LEU A 175 5.06 -12.35 3.20
N VAL A 176 4.01 -11.53 3.21
CA VAL A 176 2.62 -11.91 2.98
C VAL A 176 2.22 -11.59 1.55
N ARG A 177 1.46 -12.48 0.91
CA ARG A 177 0.84 -12.27 -0.40
C ARG A 177 -0.67 -12.16 -0.22
N PHE A 178 -1.26 -11.06 -0.65
CA PHE A 178 -2.70 -10.83 -0.53
C PHE A 178 -3.47 -11.28 -1.77
N GLY A 179 -4.73 -11.64 -1.55
CA GLY A 179 -5.69 -12.02 -2.58
C GLY A 179 -5.73 -13.53 -2.85
N ASP A 180 -6.65 -13.91 -3.74
CA ASP A 180 -6.85 -15.30 -4.11
C ASP A 180 -5.78 -15.76 -5.09
N ARG A 181 -5.15 -16.90 -4.83
CA ARG A 181 -4.05 -17.45 -5.63
C ARG A 181 -2.92 -16.41 -5.87
N GLY A 182 -2.67 -15.54 -4.86
CA GLY A 182 -1.66 -14.48 -4.90
C GLY A 182 -2.04 -13.25 -5.75
N LEU A 183 -3.31 -13.13 -6.18
CA LEU A 183 -3.83 -11.98 -6.91
C LEU A 183 -4.82 -11.17 -6.07
N SER A 184 -4.52 -9.89 -5.88
CA SER A 184 -5.44 -8.91 -5.31
C SER A 184 -6.25 -8.26 -6.43
N ARG A 185 -7.58 -8.36 -6.34
CA ARG A 185 -8.46 -7.78 -7.34
C ARG A 185 -8.77 -6.32 -7.04
N LYS A 186 -8.85 -5.52 -8.13
CA LYS A 186 -9.16 -4.09 -8.11
C LYS A 186 -10.44 -3.77 -8.90
N GLY A 187 -11.32 -4.77 -9.06
CA GLY A 187 -12.58 -4.71 -9.78
C GLY A 187 -12.81 -5.93 -10.66
N ASP A 188 -13.92 -5.94 -11.40
CA ASP A 188 -14.37 -7.05 -12.25
C ASP A 188 -13.60 -7.17 -13.59
N GLY A 189 -12.78 -6.18 -13.93
CA GLY A 189 -11.96 -6.25 -15.14
C GLY A 189 -10.96 -7.40 -15.07
N ALA A 190 -10.83 -8.19 -16.14
CA ALA A 190 -9.90 -9.31 -16.20
C ALA A 190 -8.43 -8.89 -16.02
N SER A 191 -8.07 -7.65 -16.36
CA SER A 191 -6.74 -7.07 -16.11
C SER A 191 -6.64 -6.28 -14.81
N SER A 192 -7.76 -6.08 -14.07
CA SER A 192 -7.79 -5.30 -12.81
C SER A 192 -7.32 -6.15 -11.63
N VAL A 193 -6.07 -6.53 -11.65
CA VAL A 193 -5.41 -7.37 -10.65
C VAL A 193 -4.00 -6.88 -10.39
N SER A 194 -3.48 -7.23 -9.22
CA SER A 194 -2.08 -7.01 -8.85
C SER A 194 -1.50 -8.20 -8.11
N TRP A 195 -0.19 -8.43 -8.23
CA TRP A 195 0.56 -9.07 -7.17
C TRP A 195 0.71 -8.06 -6.06
N TYR A 196 0.33 -8.44 -4.84
CA TYR A 196 0.35 -7.56 -3.69
C TYR A 196 1.13 -8.23 -2.56
N TRP A 197 2.39 -7.84 -2.43
CA TRP A 197 3.33 -8.40 -1.47
C TRP A 197 3.59 -7.40 -0.34
N THR A 198 3.64 -7.90 0.89
CA THR A 198 3.70 -7.04 2.06
C THR A 198 4.59 -7.62 3.14
N TYR A 199 5.46 -6.78 3.68
CA TYR A 199 6.00 -6.98 5.01
C TYR A 199 5.12 -6.24 6.01
N THR A 200 4.29 -6.98 6.72
CA THR A 200 3.28 -6.42 7.64
C THR A 200 3.89 -5.83 8.91
N ARG A 201 5.12 -6.25 9.26
CA ARG A 201 5.83 -5.78 10.45
C ARG A 201 7.33 -5.78 10.21
N LEU A 202 7.86 -4.58 10.08
CA LEU A 202 9.29 -4.31 10.00
C LEU A 202 9.71 -3.55 11.27
N GLU A 203 10.67 -4.05 12.02
CA GLU A 203 11.35 -3.26 13.03
C GLU A 203 12.20 -2.19 12.36
N ALA A 204 11.99 -0.94 12.74
CA ALA A 204 12.72 0.21 12.23
C ALA A 204 13.67 0.76 13.29
N LYS A 205 14.93 1.00 12.88
CA LYS A 205 15.91 1.72 13.68
C LYS A 205 16.72 2.63 12.77
N GLY A 206 16.98 3.86 13.27
CA GLY A 206 17.72 4.82 12.48
C GLY A 206 17.79 6.21 13.10
N THR A 207 17.76 7.21 12.24
CA THR A 207 17.87 8.62 12.65
C THR A 207 16.88 9.49 11.90
N LEU A 208 16.39 10.51 12.57
CA LEU A 208 15.64 11.62 11.99
C LEU A 208 16.42 12.91 12.22
N THR A 209 16.81 13.58 11.15
CA THR A 209 17.45 14.90 11.19
C THR A 209 16.42 15.95 10.81
N GLN A 210 16.17 16.93 11.69
CA GLN A 210 15.34 18.10 11.45
C GLN A 210 16.00 19.33 12.05
N ASP A 211 15.97 20.46 11.36
CA ASP A 211 16.53 21.75 11.81
C ASP A 211 17.99 21.62 12.26
N GLY A 212 18.78 20.79 11.56
CA GLY A 212 20.17 20.52 11.88
C GLY A 212 20.41 19.62 13.10
N LYS A 213 19.38 19.17 13.78
CA LYS A 213 19.46 18.24 14.92
C LYS A 213 19.13 16.83 14.48
N THR A 214 20.00 15.88 14.81
CA THR A 214 19.82 14.45 14.54
C THR A 214 19.43 13.71 15.82
N GLU A 215 18.32 13.01 15.79
CA GLU A 215 17.81 12.18 16.88
C GLU A 215 17.72 10.73 16.42
N LYS A 216 18.06 9.78 17.29
CA LYS A 216 17.82 8.37 17.02
C LYS A 216 16.33 8.08 17.16
N VAL A 217 15.83 7.25 16.24
CA VAL A 217 14.42 6.81 16.21
C VAL A 217 14.33 5.32 16.04
N GLU A 218 13.27 4.75 16.62
CA GLU A 218 12.88 3.35 16.45
C GLU A 218 11.35 3.24 16.31
N GLY A 219 10.86 2.15 15.78
CA GLY A 219 9.44 1.91 15.67
C GLY A 219 9.07 0.73 14.80
N LEU A 220 7.83 0.73 14.34
CA LEU A 220 7.26 -0.30 13.47
C LEU A 220 6.82 0.30 12.13
N VAL A 221 7.09 -0.45 11.07
CA VAL A 221 6.80 -0.05 9.70
C VAL A 221 6.06 -1.17 8.98
N TRP A 222 5.11 -0.78 8.15
CA TRP A 222 4.45 -1.60 7.15
C TRP A 222 5.05 -1.28 5.78
N MET A 223 5.25 -2.28 4.93
CA MET A 223 5.76 -2.09 3.58
C MET A 223 4.94 -2.89 2.59
N ASP A 224 4.38 -2.20 1.59
CA ASP A 224 3.72 -2.80 0.44
C ASP A 224 4.60 -2.71 -0.81
N HIS A 225 4.60 -3.77 -1.60
CA HIS A 225 5.10 -3.79 -2.97
C HIS A 225 4.00 -4.38 -3.85
N GLU A 226 3.49 -3.58 -4.77
CA GLU A 226 2.37 -3.98 -5.61
C GLU A 226 2.68 -3.78 -7.08
N ILE A 227 2.47 -4.82 -7.88
CA ILE A 227 2.75 -4.87 -9.31
C ILE A 227 1.44 -5.07 -10.05
N SER A 228 1.15 -4.22 -11.04
CA SER A 228 -0.08 -4.23 -11.81
C SER A 228 0.11 -3.67 -13.22
N SER A 229 -0.92 -3.80 -14.05
CA SER A 229 -0.97 -3.13 -15.36
C SER A 229 -2.29 -2.44 -15.62
N SER A 230 -3.23 -2.58 -14.69
CA SER A 230 -4.52 -1.91 -14.71
C SER A 230 -4.98 -1.73 -13.27
N GLN A 231 -5.31 -0.50 -12.92
CA GLN A 231 -5.84 -0.17 -11.59
C GLN A 231 -7.35 -0.38 -11.53
N LEU A 232 -8.07 0.49 -10.88
CA LEU A 232 -9.49 0.41 -10.62
C LEU A 232 -10.31 -0.03 -11.83
N GLY A 233 -11.21 -0.97 -11.62
CA GLY A 233 -12.20 -1.40 -12.58
C GLY A 233 -13.17 -0.28 -12.95
N LYS A 234 -13.94 -0.49 -14.03
CA LYS A 234 -14.99 0.46 -14.45
C LYS A 234 -16.01 0.67 -13.34
N GLY A 235 -16.42 1.92 -13.11
CA GLY A 235 -17.40 2.30 -12.07
C GLY A 235 -16.80 2.43 -10.67
N LEU A 236 -15.48 2.32 -10.54
CA LEU A 236 -14.77 2.58 -9.29
C LEU A 236 -14.09 3.95 -9.34
N VAL A 237 -14.19 4.71 -8.24
CA VAL A 237 -13.69 6.09 -8.14
C VAL A 237 -12.49 6.24 -7.20
N GLY A 238 -12.14 5.21 -6.45
CA GLY A 238 -11.03 5.25 -5.49
C GLY A 238 -11.08 4.08 -4.52
N TRP A 239 -10.25 4.15 -3.51
CA TRP A 239 -10.26 3.22 -2.39
C TRP A 239 -9.99 3.91 -1.08
N ASP A 240 -10.47 3.29 0.00
CA ASP A 240 -10.05 3.55 1.37
C ASP A 240 -9.19 2.36 1.80
N TRP A 241 -8.09 2.63 2.50
CA TRP A 241 -7.15 1.60 2.90
C TRP A 241 -6.61 1.87 4.30
N THR A 242 -6.45 0.82 5.08
CA THR A 242 -5.82 0.89 6.39
C THR A 242 -5.04 -0.37 6.69
N CYS A 243 -3.97 -0.21 7.47
CA CYS A 243 -3.26 -1.30 8.14
C CYS A 243 -3.14 -1.03 9.63
N MET A 244 -3.27 -2.08 10.42
CA MET A 244 -3.20 -2.02 11.87
C MET A 244 -2.20 -3.07 12.36
N GLN A 245 -1.21 -2.66 13.12
CA GLN A 245 -0.27 -3.54 13.81
C GLN A 245 -0.69 -3.61 15.28
N LEU A 246 -1.25 -4.76 15.69
CA LEU A 246 -1.81 -4.92 17.01
C LEU A 246 -0.72 -5.30 18.05
N ASP A 247 -1.00 -5.05 19.33
CA ASP A 247 -0.06 -5.27 20.42
C ASP A 247 0.23 -6.76 20.69
N ASP A 248 -0.71 -7.63 20.28
CA ASP A 248 -0.52 -9.08 20.36
C ASP A 248 0.39 -9.65 19.25
N GLY A 249 0.92 -8.77 18.40
CA GLY A 249 1.81 -9.11 17.30
C GLY A 249 1.07 -9.58 16.05
N THR A 250 -0.26 -9.55 16.00
CA THR A 250 -1.05 -9.78 14.79
C THR A 250 -1.27 -8.48 14.03
N GLU A 251 -1.70 -8.57 12.77
CA GLU A 251 -2.07 -7.39 11.99
C GLU A 251 -3.43 -7.54 11.33
N VAL A 252 -4.03 -6.40 11.02
CA VAL A 252 -5.24 -6.30 10.23
C VAL A 252 -5.03 -5.32 9.09
N LYS A 253 -5.43 -5.72 7.88
CA LYS A 253 -5.50 -4.85 6.72
C LYS A 253 -6.93 -4.81 6.24
N ALA A 254 -7.46 -3.62 5.98
CA ALA A 254 -8.77 -3.46 5.37
C ALA A 254 -8.68 -2.47 4.22
N TYR A 255 -9.40 -2.75 3.14
CA TYR A 255 -9.61 -1.78 2.08
C TYR A 255 -11.02 -1.90 1.50
N ARG A 256 -11.55 -0.73 1.13
CA ARG A 256 -12.82 -0.57 0.45
C ARG A 256 -12.56 0.04 -0.93
N LEU A 257 -12.96 -0.66 -1.98
CA LEU A 257 -13.00 -0.10 -3.33
C LEU A 257 -14.34 0.65 -3.46
N ARG A 258 -14.26 1.96 -3.68
CA ARG A 258 -15.44 2.84 -3.72
C ARG A 258 -16.04 2.88 -5.11
N LYS A 259 -17.35 2.65 -5.18
CA LYS A 259 -18.15 2.83 -6.39
C LYS A 259 -18.62 4.28 -6.55
N GLU A 260 -18.97 4.64 -7.78
CA GLU A 260 -19.57 5.95 -8.09
C GLU A 260 -20.88 6.22 -7.32
N ASP A 261 -21.64 5.18 -6.96
CA ASP A 261 -22.86 5.27 -6.16
C ASP A 261 -22.62 5.39 -4.64
N GLY A 262 -21.36 5.48 -4.21
CA GLY A 262 -20.94 5.51 -2.81
C GLY A 262 -20.86 4.15 -2.12
N GLY A 263 -21.25 3.07 -2.80
CA GLY A 263 -21.18 1.71 -2.28
C GLY A 263 -19.77 1.13 -2.31
N SER A 264 -19.62 -0.04 -1.67
CA SER A 264 -18.39 -0.84 -1.72
C SER A 264 -18.45 -1.84 -2.86
N ASP A 265 -17.35 -2.01 -3.58
CA ASP A 265 -17.22 -3.08 -4.57
C ASP A 265 -17.02 -4.43 -3.86
N ARG A 266 -17.47 -5.52 -4.49
CA ARG A 266 -17.40 -6.89 -3.95
C ARG A 266 -15.97 -7.36 -3.66
N TRP A 267 -14.96 -6.78 -4.30
CA TRP A 267 -13.55 -7.09 -4.10
C TRP A 267 -12.89 -6.31 -2.95
N SER A 268 -13.67 -5.45 -2.26
CA SER A 268 -13.24 -4.89 -0.97
C SER A 268 -13.00 -6.01 0.03
N ALA A 269 -11.99 -5.90 0.88
CA ALA A 269 -11.62 -7.02 1.74
C ALA A 269 -11.03 -6.59 3.08
N VAL A 270 -11.17 -7.47 4.08
CA VAL A 270 -10.45 -7.42 5.35
C VAL A 270 -9.58 -8.66 5.47
N TYR A 271 -8.34 -8.47 5.90
CA TYR A 271 -7.34 -9.51 6.11
C TYR A 271 -6.85 -9.48 7.55
N TRP A 272 -6.69 -10.65 8.13
CA TRP A 272 -6.01 -10.84 9.42
C TRP A 272 -4.73 -11.64 9.19
N ILE A 273 -3.65 -11.16 9.75
CA ILE A 273 -2.33 -11.76 9.63
C ILE A 273 -1.88 -12.23 11.03
N ASP A 274 -1.63 -13.50 11.19
CA ASP A 274 -1.17 -14.07 12.45
C ASP A 274 0.34 -13.83 12.69
N ASN A 275 0.83 -14.21 13.86
CA ASN A 275 2.23 -14.05 14.27
C ASN A 275 3.24 -14.82 13.39
N LYS A 276 2.77 -15.74 12.54
CA LYS A 276 3.59 -16.54 11.63
C LYS A 276 3.46 -16.11 10.17
N GLY A 277 2.63 -15.11 9.89
CA GLY A 277 2.31 -14.65 8.54
C GLY A 277 1.17 -15.41 7.85
N GLY A 278 0.44 -16.27 8.61
CA GLY A 278 -0.78 -16.90 8.12
C GLY A 278 -1.88 -15.88 7.89
N VAL A 279 -2.58 -15.96 6.76
CA VAL A 279 -3.58 -14.96 6.32
C VAL A 279 -4.98 -15.59 6.32
N GLN A 280 -5.94 -14.85 6.87
CA GLN A 280 -7.37 -15.08 6.71
C GLN A 280 -8.00 -13.85 6.09
N GLN A 281 -9.00 -14.02 5.24
CA GLN A 281 -9.66 -12.91 4.54
C GLN A 281 -11.16 -13.10 4.46
N VAL A 282 -11.85 -11.96 4.37
CA VAL A 282 -13.28 -11.88 4.04
C VAL A 282 -13.50 -10.74 3.04
N TYR A 283 -14.58 -10.83 2.27
CA TYR A 283 -14.94 -9.85 1.25
C TYR A 283 -16.08 -8.92 1.69
N ALA A 284 -16.50 -8.02 0.82
CA ALA A 284 -17.40 -6.90 1.10
C ALA A 284 -18.75 -7.29 1.75
N ASP A 285 -19.25 -8.48 1.53
CA ASP A 285 -20.49 -8.99 2.12
C ASP A 285 -20.35 -9.41 3.60
N GLN A 286 -19.11 -9.49 4.10
CA GLN A 286 -18.79 -9.95 5.45
C GLN A 286 -18.17 -8.87 6.33
N PHE A 287 -18.14 -7.62 5.87
CA PHE A 287 -17.70 -6.50 6.70
C PHE A 287 -18.43 -5.20 6.36
N THR A 288 -18.43 -4.26 7.31
CA THR A 288 -18.90 -2.88 7.13
C THR A 288 -17.75 -1.90 7.31
N TRP A 289 -17.84 -0.79 6.58
CA TRP A 289 -16.94 0.36 6.70
C TRP A 289 -17.82 1.59 6.94
N GLU A 290 -17.82 2.10 8.16
CA GLU A 290 -18.68 3.18 8.60
C GLU A 290 -17.83 4.43 8.90
N GLU A 291 -18.22 5.56 8.33
CA GLU A 291 -17.59 6.85 8.52
C GLU A 291 -18.35 7.58 9.62
N GLU A 292 -17.70 7.81 10.78
CA GLU A 292 -18.38 8.37 11.98
C GLU A 292 -18.16 9.87 12.14
N LYS A 293 -17.09 10.44 11.59
CA LYS A 293 -16.75 11.86 11.66
C LYS A 293 -16.04 12.29 10.40
N GLU A 294 -16.33 13.48 9.96
CA GLU A 294 -15.70 14.12 8.80
C GLU A 294 -14.83 15.32 9.21
N TRP A 295 -13.88 15.63 8.36
CA TRP A 295 -13.04 16.82 8.42
C TRP A 295 -12.96 17.45 7.03
N THR A 296 -13.20 18.76 6.97
CA THR A 296 -13.09 19.52 5.73
C THR A 296 -11.73 20.22 5.70
N SER A 297 -10.96 19.98 4.68
CA SER A 297 -9.66 20.62 4.47
C SER A 297 -9.82 22.14 4.36
N PRO A 298 -9.10 22.93 5.15
CA PRO A 298 -9.08 24.38 4.99
C PRO A 298 -8.33 24.82 3.72
N THR A 299 -7.53 23.93 3.14
CA THR A 299 -6.71 24.22 1.95
C THR A 299 -7.47 23.94 0.66
N THR A 300 -8.15 22.82 0.56
CA THR A 300 -8.78 22.36 -0.68
C THR A 300 -10.31 22.43 -0.65
N GLY A 301 -10.92 22.53 0.53
CA GLY A 301 -12.37 22.44 0.73
C GLY A 301 -12.92 21.02 0.57
N LEU A 302 -12.06 20.01 0.35
CA LEU A 302 -12.48 18.62 0.28
C LEU A 302 -12.76 18.07 1.67
N THR A 303 -13.75 17.18 1.74
CA THR A 303 -14.15 16.53 3.00
C THR A 303 -13.65 15.08 3.02
N TYR A 304 -13.06 14.68 4.13
CA TYR A 304 -12.48 13.37 4.39
C TYR A 304 -13.11 12.73 5.60
N PRO A 305 -13.33 11.41 5.61
CA PRO A 305 -13.69 10.68 6.81
C PRO A 305 -12.50 10.68 7.79
N LEU A 306 -12.75 11.06 9.04
CA LEU A 306 -11.72 11.06 10.09
C LEU A 306 -11.82 9.83 10.99
N TYR A 307 -13.02 9.52 11.44
CA TYR A 307 -13.27 8.37 12.30
C TYR A 307 -13.93 7.30 11.47
N VAL A 308 -13.31 6.14 11.47
CA VAL A 308 -13.79 5.00 10.69
C VAL A 308 -13.94 3.80 11.60
N ARG A 309 -15.10 3.16 11.51
CA ARG A 309 -15.37 1.88 12.14
C ARG A 309 -15.37 0.78 11.08
N VAL A 310 -14.50 -0.21 11.24
CA VAL A 310 -14.48 -1.41 10.42
C VAL A 310 -14.99 -2.57 11.28
N THR A 311 -16.10 -3.17 10.91
CA THR A 311 -16.65 -4.35 11.60
C THR A 311 -16.69 -5.51 10.62
N ALA A 312 -16.04 -6.62 10.94
CA ALA A 312 -15.85 -7.74 10.04
C ALA A 312 -16.00 -9.10 10.75
N GLN A 313 -16.57 -10.07 10.03
CA GLN A 313 -16.75 -11.44 10.50
C GLN A 313 -15.43 -12.22 10.35
N HIS A 314 -14.66 -12.28 11.42
CA HIS A 314 -13.44 -13.10 11.43
C HIS A 314 -13.82 -14.59 11.35
N PRO A 315 -13.20 -15.40 10.48
CA PRO A 315 -13.59 -16.79 10.24
C PRO A 315 -13.60 -17.69 11.50
N GLN A 316 -12.77 -17.37 12.51
CA GLN A 316 -12.62 -18.18 13.71
C GLN A 316 -12.99 -17.45 15.01
N LYS A 317 -12.94 -16.10 15.05
CA LYS A 317 -13.12 -15.29 16.27
C LYS A 317 -14.49 -14.61 16.36
N GLY A 318 -15.35 -14.80 15.35
CA GLY A 318 -16.64 -14.10 15.25
C GLY A 318 -16.48 -12.63 14.83
N MET A 319 -17.47 -11.81 15.18
CA MET A 319 -17.47 -10.41 14.80
C MET A 319 -16.35 -9.63 15.51
N GLN A 320 -15.52 -8.93 14.73
CA GLN A 320 -14.43 -8.08 15.21
C GLN A 320 -14.69 -6.64 14.78
N THR A 321 -14.47 -5.67 15.67
CA THR A 321 -14.66 -4.25 15.38
C THR A 321 -13.38 -3.49 15.66
N TYR A 322 -12.95 -2.67 14.70
CA TYR A 322 -11.78 -1.80 14.78
C TYR A 322 -12.23 -0.35 14.60
N ILE A 323 -11.78 0.54 15.49
CA ILE A 323 -12.10 1.96 15.44
C ILE A 323 -10.80 2.71 15.13
N LEU A 324 -10.79 3.38 13.98
CA LEU A 324 -9.65 4.17 13.50
C LEU A 324 -9.90 5.64 13.87
N ARG A 325 -8.92 6.25 14.53
CA ARG A 325 -8.95 7.67 14.91
C ARG A 325 -7.60 8.29 14.55
N PRO A 326 -7.60 9.42 13.84
CA PRO A 326 -6.34 10.11 13.54
C PRO A 326 -5.76 10.72 14.80
N LEU A 327 -4.44 10.77 14.89
CA LEU A 327 -3.71 11.52 15.91
C LEU A 327 -3.53 12.99 15.50
N ILE A 328 -3.60 13.28 14.20
CA ILE A 328 -3.59 14.61 13.60
C ILE A 328 -4.70 14.64 12.55
N ASP A 329 -5.61 15.60 12.62
CA ASP A 329 -6.74 15.70 11.67
C ASP A 329 -6.27 16.09 10.26
N ASN A 330 -5.40 17.12 10.17
CA ASN A 330 -4.90 17.63 8.90
C ASN A 330 -3.68 16.84 8.42
N GLN A 331 -3.92 15.79 7.65
CA GLN A 331 -2.90 14.99 6.95
C GLN A 331 -3.23 14.85 5.46
N GLU A 332 -3.87 15.86 4.89
CA GLU A 332 -4.17 15.89 3.47
C GLU A 332 -2.87 16.01 2.65
N PHE A 333 -2.76 15.15 1.65
CA PHE A 333 -1.69 15.18 0.67
C PHE A 333 -2.16 15.98 -0.55
N THR A 334 -1.88 17.28 -0.56
CA THR A 334 -2.42 18.21 -1.58
C THR A 334 -1.71 18.15 -2.93
N GLY A 335 -0.59 17.43 -3.01
CA GLY A 335 0.29 17.46 -4.18
C GLY A 335 1.02 18.83 -4.32
N ASN A 336 1.95 18.89 -5.25
CA ASN A 336 2.53 20.17 -5.67
C ASN A 336 1.60 20.80 -6.74
N ARG A 337 0.40 21.20 -6.38
CA ARG A 337 -0.27 22.23 -7.17
C ARG A 337 0.61 23.46 -7.05
N ALA A 338 1.29 23.80 -8.12
CA ALA A 338 1.93 25.09 -8.21
C ALA A 338 0.84 26.14 -7.93
N ASP A 339 0.90 26.77 -6.77
CA ASP A 339 0.23 28.02 -6.51
C ASP A 339 0.93 29.07 -7.36
N ASN A 340 0.67 29.00 -8.66
CA ASN A 340 1.12 29.96 -9.66
C ASN A 340 -0.12 30.41 -10.41
N ALA A 341 -0.79 31.36 -9.83
CA ALA A 341 -1.52 32.37 -10.57
C ALA A 341 -0.75 33.69 -10.46
#